data_d237dfd965565e0d5f978605777186f9
#
_entry.id   d237dfd965565e0d5f978605777186f9
#
_cell.length_a   1.000
_cell.length_b   1.000
_cell.length_c   1.000
_cell.angle_alpha   90.00
_cell.angle_beta   90.00
_cell.angle_gamma   90.00
#
_symmetry.space_group_name_H-M   'P 1'
#
loop_
_entity.id
_entity.type
_entity.pdbx_description
1 polymer ?
#
loop_
_entity_poly.entity_id
_entity_poly.type
_entity_poly.pdbx_seq_one_letter_code
_entity_poly.pdbx_strand_id
1 'polypeptide(L)' 'MKVWIDQDLCTGDGLCEEICPSVFTLLDDGLAYVKQGDAVLSSPGGAEGLAVVPEGMEDAVVEASEECPGECIFIEKD' A
#
# COMPACT_ATOMS: atom_id res chain seq x y z
N MET A 1 10.71 -3.69 -7.21
CA MET A 1 9.24 -3.45 -7.23
C MET A 1 8.90 -2.30 -6.31
N LYS A 2 8.09 -1.39 -6.79
CA LYS A 2 7.60 -0.27 -5.99
C LYS A 2 6.08 -0.30 -5.98
N VAL A 3 5.48 0.28 -4.95
CA VAL A 3 4.04 0.23 -4.77
C VAL A 3 3.52 1.54 -4.20
N TRP A 4 2.32 1.92 -4.59
CA TRP A 4 1.65 3.09 -4.04
C TRP A 4 0.14 2.84 -4.00
N ILE A 5 -0.55 3.62 -3.19
CA ILE A 5 -1.99 3.50 -3.04
C ILE A 5 -2.64 4.83 -3.43
N ASP A 6 -3.69 4.73 -4.26
CA ASP A 6 -4.52 5.89 -4.59
C ASP A 6 -5.59 6.02 -3.50
N GLN A 7 -5.42 6.98 -2.60
CA GLN A 7 -6.34 7.15 -1.49
C GLN A 7 -7.75 7.53 -1.92
N ASP A 8 -7.90 8.11 -3.10
CA ASP A 8 -9.23 8.43 -3.63
C ASP A 8 -10.04 7.18 -3.96
N LEU A 9 -9.38 6.08 -4.23
CA LEU A 9 -10.03 4.80 -4.55
C LEU A 9 -10.11 3.86 -3.35
N CYS A 10 -9.37 4.15 -2.29
CA CYS A 10 -9.28 3.27 -1.13
C CYS A 10 -10.62 3.19 -0.40
N THR A 11 -11.07 1.96 -0.11
CA THR A 11 -12.34 1.74 0.59
C THR A 11 -12.18 1.65 2.11
N GLY A 12 -10.94 1.57 2.60
CA GLY A 12 -10.67 1.55 4.03
C GLY A 12 -10.99 0.25 4.74
N ASP A 13 -11.13 -0.86 4.02
CA ASP A 13 -11.50 -2.14 4.64
C ASP A 13 -10.32 -2.89 5.28
N GLY A 14 -9.08 -2.42 5.07
CA GLY A 14 -7.93 -2.92 5.79
C GLY A 14 -7.35 -4.25 5.33
N LEU A 15 -7.84 -4.79 4.22
CA LEU A 15 -7.34 -6.09 3.73
C LEU A 15 -5.86 -6.04 3.40
N CYS A 16 -5.39 -4.95 2.81
CA CYS A 16 -3.97 -4.83 2.47
C CYS A 16 -3.08 -4.86 3.72
N GLU A 17 -3.52 -4.21 4.78
CA GLU A 17 -2.77 -4.23 6.04
C GLU A 17 -2.77 -5.62 6.66
N GLU A 18 -3.88 -6.35 6.57
CA GLU A 18 -3.93 -7.73 7.07
C GLU A 18 -3.00 -8.65 6.28
N ILE A 19 -2.94 -8.47 4.98
CA ILE A 19 -2.15 -9.35 4.11
C ILE A 19 -0.66 -8.99 4.19
N CYS A 20 -0.35 -7.71 4.20
CA CYS A 20 1.05 -7.27 4.21
C CYS A 20 1.26 -6.06 5.13
N PRO A 21 1.24 -6.30 6.45
CA PRO A 21 1.40 -5.19 7.41
C PRO A 21 2.77 -4.52 7.36
N SER A 22 3.76 -5.18 6.76
CA SER A 22 5.09 -4.59 6.62
C SER A 22 5.14 -3.46 5.59
N VAL A 23 4.17 -3.42 4.68
CA VAL A 23 4.17 -2.45 3.58
C VAL A 23 2.97 -1.52 3.64
N PHE A 24 1.86 -1.97 4.19
CA PHE A 24 0.61 -1.21 4.21
C PHE A 24 0.14 -0.96 5.63
N THR A 25 -0.44 0.23 5.86
CA THR A 25 -1.02 0.56 7.16
C THR A 25 -2.22 1.47 6.97
N LEU A 26 -3.20 1.34 7.87
CA LEU A 26 -4.34 2.25 7.91
C LEU A 26 -4.03 3.38 8.89
N LEU A 27 -4.38 4.59 8.51
CA LEU A 27 -4.22 5.75 9.37
C LEU A 27 -5.57 6.17 9.94
N ASP A 28 -5.57 7.21 10.76
CA ASP A 28 -6.76 7.68 11.47
C ASP A 28 -7.87 8.16 10.55
N ASP A 29 -7.54 8.51 9.30
CA ASP A 29 -8.55 8.92 8.32
C ASP A 29 -9.28 7.73 7.69
N GLY A 30 -8.92 6.51 8.08
CA GLY A 30 -9.54 5.29 7.56
C GLY A 30 -9.03 4.85 6.21
N LEU A 31 -7.98 5.49 5.70
CA LEU A 31 -7.40 5.16 4.40
C LEU A 31 -6.08 4.43 4.59
N ALA A 32 -5.76 3.58 3.61
CA ALA A 32 -4.51 2.84 3.63
C ALA A 32 -3.39 3.65 2.98
N TYR A 33 -2.19 3.48 3.51
CA TYR A 33 -0.99 4.14 3.00
C TYR A 33 0.14 3.10 2.95
N VAL A 34 1.07 3.32 2.04
CA VAL A 34 2.27 2.50 1.99
C VAL A 34 3.29 3.01 3.00
N LYS A 35 4.14 2.12 3.45
CA LYS A 35 5.24 2.51 4.34
C LYS A 35 6.53 1.85 3.89
N GLN A 36 7.64 2.49 4.19
CA GLN A 36 8.96 1.98 3.88
C GLN A 36 9.73 1.96 5.19
N GLY A 37 9.99 0.75 5.72
CA GLY A 37 10.50 0.60 7.06
C GLY A 37 9.49 1.15 8.06
N ASP A 38 9.89 2.09 8.89
CA ASP A 38 9.00 2.72 9.88
C ASP A 38 8.36 4.00 9.36
N ALA A 39 8.68 4.41 8.14
CA ALA A 39 8.16 5.66 7.58
C ALA A 39 6.89 5.42 6.77
N VAL A 40 5.80 6.07 7.17
CA VAL A 40 4.54 6.04 6.42
C VAL A 40 4.58 7.16 5.38
N LEU A 41 4.35 6.81 4.13
CA LEU A 41 4.45 7.76 3.02
C LEU A 41 3.09 8.41 2.76
N SER A 42 2.63 9.17 3.75
CA SER A 42 1.30 9.79 3.72
C SER A 42 1.31 11.25 3.29
N SER A 43 2.48 11.85 3.20
CA SER A 43 2.60 13.25 2.82
C SER A 43 3.82 13.41 1.91
N PRO A 44 3.60 13.39 0.57
CA PRO A 44 2.30 13.59 -0.08
C PRO A 44 1.37 12.38 -0.21
N GLY A 45 1.75 11.16 -0.14
CA GLY A 45 0.88 10.01 -0.42
C GLY A 45 0.63 9.83 -1.92
N GLY A 46 -0.24 8.88 -2.28
CA GLY A 46 -0.54 8.56 -3.67
C GLY A 46 0.70 8.15 -4.46
N ALA A 47 0.73 8.48 -5.74
CA ALA A 47 1.85 8.11 -6.62
C ALA A 47 3.18 8.75 -6.21
N GLU A 48 3.14 9.86 -5.51
CA GLU A 48 4.35 10.51 -4.99
C GLU A 48 4.87 9.85 -3.72
N GLY A 49 4.01 9.07 -3.04
CA GLY A 49 4.39 8.29 -1.87
C GLY A 49 4.78 6.87 -2.22
N LEU A 50 5.55 6.70 -3.28
CA LEU A 50 5.95 5.41 -3.81
C LEU A 50 6.95 4.71 -2.88
N ALA A 51 6.59 3.54 -2.39
CA ALA A 51 7.44 2.76 -1.48
C ALA A 51 8.16 1.65 -2.23
N VAL A 52 9.41 1.39 -1.84
CA VAL A 52 10.15 0.25 -2.35
C VAL A 52 9.72 -0.99 -1.56
N VAL A 53 9.29 -2.04 -2.26
CA VAL A 53 8.85 -3.28 -1.63
C VAL A 53 10.08 -4.04 -1.10
N PRO A 54 10.11 -4.43 0.18
CA PRO A 54 11.22 -5.22 0.71
C PRO A 54 11.34 -6.56 0.01
N GLU A 55 12.57 -7.03 -0.11
CA GLU A 55 12.83 -8.34 -0.69
C GLU A 55 12.08 -9.42 0.10
N GLY A 56 11.37 -10.28 -0.61
CA GLY A 56 10.57 -11.33 0.00
C GLY A 56 9.12 -10.95 0.25
N MET A 57 8.77 -9.68 0.06
CA MET A 57 7.40 -9.21 0.28
C MET A 57 6.60 -9.03 -1.02
N GLU A 58 7.22 -9.29 -2.16
CA GLU A 58 6.60 -9.05 -3.47
C GLU A 58 5.29 -9.82 -3.64
N ASP A 59 5.29 -11.09 -3.27
CA ASP A 59 4.08 -11.92 -3.41
C ASP A 59 2.95 -11.42 -2.53
N ALA A 60 3.26 -10.99 -1.30
CA ALA A 60 2.26 -10.47 -0.40
C ALA A 60 1.68 -9.14 -0.90
N VAL A 61 2.52 -8.30 -1.51
CA VAL A 61 2.07 -7.03 -2.09
C VAL A 61 1.14 -7.28 -3.27
N VAL A 62 1.49 -8.23 -4.15
CA VAL A 62 0.63 -8.60 -5.28
C VAL A 62 -0.70 -9.15 -4.78
N GLU A 63 -0.68 -10.03 -3.77
CA GLU A 63 -1.90 -10.57 -3.20
C GLU A 63 -2.78 -9.45 -2.61
N ALA A 64 -2.18 -8.50 -1.90
CA ALA A 64 -2.92 -7.37 -1.36
C ALA A 64 -3.59 -6.56 -2.46
N SER A 65 -2.88 -6.33 -3.57
CA SER A 65 -3.42 -5.57 -4.69
C SER A 65 -4.60 -6.28 -5.35
N GLU A 66 -4.56 -7.61 -5.39
CA GLU A 66 -5.63 -8.41 -5.99
C GLU A 66 -6.87 -8.49 -5.10
N GLU A 67 -6.67 -8.49 -3.78
CA GLU A 67 -7.76 -8.61 -2.82
C GLU A 67 -8.42 -7.27 -2.48
N CYS A 68 -7.81 -6.16 -2.86
CA CYS A 68 -8.36 -4.84 -2.56
C CYS A 68 -9.63 -4.58 -3.38
N PRO A 69 -10.79 -4.44 -2.74
CA PRO A 69 -12.03 -4.22 -3.48
C PRO A 69 -12.09 -2.87 -4.19
N GLY A 70 -11.35 -1.88 -3.72
CA GLY A 70 -11.27 -0.58 -4.37
C GLY A 70 -10.29 -0.51 -5.53
N GLU A 71 -9.48 -1.57 -5.69
CA GLU A 71 -8.44 -1.64 -6.73
C GLU A 71 -7.54 -0.41 -6.70
N CYS A 72 -7.18 0.02 -5.50
CA CYS A 72 -6.45 1.27 -5.29
C CYS A 72 -4.94 1.08 -5.14
N ILE A 73 -4.46 -0.16 -5.19
CA ILE A 73 -3.03 -0.46 -5.02
C ILE A 73 -2.40 -0.62 -6.40
N PHE A 74 -1.38 0.17 -6.66
CA PHE A 74 -0.68 0.17 -7.94
C PHE A 74 0.76 -0.26 -7.74
N ILE A 75 1.22 -1.18 -8.57
CA ILE A 75 2.57 -1.74 -8.50
C ILE A 75 3.34 -1.28 -9.73
N GLU A 76 4.53 -0.73 -9.51
CA GLU A 76 5.41 -0.30 -10.58
C GLU A 76 6.68 -1.15 -10.56
N LYS A 77 7.05 -1.65 -11.70
CA LYS A 77 8.28 -2.43 -11.84
C LYS A 77 9.43 -1.48 -12.18
N ASP A 78 10.59 -1.82 -11.65
CA ASP A 78 11.79 -1.06 -11.94
C ASP A 78 12.28 -1.25 -13.37
#